data_527e769268d462262b741a0271efa295
#
_entry.id   527e769268d462262b741a0271efa295
#
_cell.length_a   1.000
_cell.length_b   1.000
_cell.length_c   1.000
_cell.angle_alpha   90.00
_cell.angle_beta   90.00
_cell.angle_gamma   90.00
#
_symmetry.space_group_name_H-M   'P 1'
#
loop_
_entity.id
_entity.type
_entity.pdbx_description
1 polymer ?
#
loop_
_entity_poly.entity_id
_entity_poly.type
_entity_poly.pdbx_seq_one_letter_code
_entity_poly.pdbx_strand_id
1 'polypeptide(L)'
;NFSASGNTDVRFIGYFNGINWSNICFPAGTPVMTDQGDVAIDKLNINKHTLRGARIVAITRTITEDECLIRFEPNSLYVNVPSIRTEMTCEHQIFYQGRMVHAVNLASMKSLKRYVYKVPYNGAVLFNVLLDVHGKMMINNLIAETLHPNNGMAKLTRALLAITDDDERLDLACNYNMGAKEL
;
A
#
# COMPACT_ATOMS: atom_id res chain seq x y z
N ASN A 1 -24.53 4.66 -3.23
CA ASN A 1 -24.97 4.93 -1.86
C ASN A 1 -23.75 4.99 -0.94
N PHE A 2 -23.26 6.22 -0.69
CA PHE A 2 -22.27 6.49 0.34
C PHE A 2 -23.02 6.54 1.67
N SER A 3 -22.87 5.53 2.51
CA SER A 3 -23.40 5.60 3.86
C SER A 3 -22.43 6.41 4.73
N ALA A 4 -22.90 7.51 5.23
CA ALA A 4 -22.24 8.34 6.22
C ALA A 4 -22.21 7.61 7.57
N SER A 5 -21.26 6.73 7.76
CA SER A 5 -20.86 6.24 9.07
C SER A 5 -19.39 6.54 9.23
N GLY A 6 -19.03 7.63 9.88
CA GLY A 6 -17.80 8.00 10.60
C GLY A 6 -16.42 7.44 10.20
N ASN A 7 -16.31 6.74 9.10
CA ASN A 7 -15.12 6.18 8.54
C ASN A 7 -14.91 6.89 7.21
N THR A 8 -13.95 7.81 7.13
CA THR A 8 -13.53 8.46 5.89
C THR A 8 -12.84 7.43 4.99
N ASP A 9 -13.65 6.48 4.50
CA ASP A 9 -13.25 5.44 3.58
C ASP A 9 -13.25 6.03 2.18
N VAL A 10 -12.16 6.70 1.80
CA VAL A 10 -12.00 7.22 0.44
C VAL A 10 -11.75 6.04 -0.49
N ARG A 11 -12.81 5.57 -1.14
CA ARG A 11 -12.73 4.48 -2.12
C ARG A 11 -12.36 5.04 -3.47
N PHE A 12 -11.10 4.90 -3.86
CA PHE A 12 -10.68 5.09 -5.24
C PHE A 12 -10.60 3.75 -5.95
N ILE A 13 -11.53 3.52 -6.86
CA ILE A 13 -11.38 2.51 -7.90
C ILE A 13 -11.16 3.32 -9.18
N GLY A 14 -9.90 3.59 -9.52
CA GLY A 14 -9.53 4.32 -10.72
C GLY A 14 -8.32 3.70 -11.40
N TYR A 15 -8.41 3.49 -12.69
CA TYR A 15 -7.25 3.27 -13.54
C TYR A 15 -6.49 4.58 -13.64
N PHE A 16 -5.26 4.62 -13.17
CA PHE A 16 -4.35 5.74 -13.35
C PHE A 16 -3.38 5.41 -14.48
N ASN A 17 -3.76 5.78 -15.71
CA ASN A 17 -2.89 5.65 -16.87
C ASN A 17 -1.88 6.81 -16.89
N GLY A 18 -0.60 6.50 -16.89
CA GLY A 18 0.45 7.36 -17.43
C GLY A 18 1.20 8.29 -16.48
N ILE A 19 0.93 8.33 -15.19
CA ILE A 19 1.78 9.01 -14.21
C ILE A 19 2.55 7.93 -13.45
N ASN A 20 3.87 8.13 -13.30
CA ASN A 20 4.79 7.27 -12.53
C ASN A 20 4.39 7.28 -11.03
N TRP A 21 3.29 6.63 -10.72
CA TRP A 21 2.83 6.37 -9.38
C TRP A 21 3.57 5.10 -8.95
N SER A 22 4.52 5.22 -8.03
CA SER A 22 5.11 4.05 -7.42
C SER A 22 3.99 3.25 -6.77
N ASN A 23 3.63 2.13 -7.39
CA ASN A 23 2.62 1.21 -6.89
C ASN A 23 3.22 0.43 -5.73
N ILE A 24 3.21 1.03 -4.54
CA ILE A 24 3.69 0.42 -3.31
C ILE A 24 2.48 -0.02 -2.48
N CYS A 25 2.06 -1.28 -2.65
CA CYS A 25 0.81 -1.78 -2.07
C CYS A 25 0.89 -3.25 -1.67
N PHE A 26 -0.09 -3.65 -0.84
CA PHE A 26 -0.30 -5.02 -0.37
C PHE A 26 -1.70 -5.51 -0.70
N PRO A 27 -1.90 -6.83 -0.92
CA PRO A 27 -3.22 -7.44 -1.02
C PRO A 27 -4.05 -7.28 0.26
N ALA A 28 -5.38 -7.36 0.12
CA ALA A 28 -6.29 -7.48 1.26
C ALA A 28 -5.90 -8.67 2.15
N GLY A 29 -6.19 -8.56 3.45
CA GLY A 29 -5.85 -9.59 4.43
C GLY A 29 -4.39 -9.58 4.88
N THR A 30 -3.51 -8.78 4.27
CA THR A 30 -2.10 -8.68 4.71
C THR A 30 -2.03 -8.12 6.13
N PRO A 31 -1.46 -8.87 7.11
CA PRO A 31 -1.37 -8.40 8.48
C PRO A 31 -0.38 -7.25 8.64
N VAL A 32 -0.81 -6.18 9.27
CA VAL A 32 0.01 -5.04 9.68
C VAL A 32 0.14 -5.07 11.20
N MET A 33 1.37 -5.04 11.71
CA MET A 33 1.59 -4.90 13.14
C MET A 33 1.25 -3.48 13.57
N THR A 34 0.19 -3.33 14.35
CA THR A 34 -0.22 -2.07 14.97
C THR A 34 0.14 -2.07 16.46
N ASP A 35 0.05 -0.91 17.10
CA ASP A 35 0.22 -0.82 18.56
C ASP A 35 -0.92 -1.56 19.32
N GLN A 36 -2.00 -1.91 18.62
CA GLN A 36 -3.15 -2.64 19.14
C GLN A 36 -3.15 -4.13 18.72
N GLY A 37 -2.06 -4.64 18.14
CA GLY A 37 -1.90 -6.00 17.63
C GLY A 37 -1.94 -6.07 16.11
N ASP A 38 -1.87 -7.27 15.57
CA ASP A 38 -1.90 -7.50 14.13
C ASP A 38 -3.31 -7.31 13.58
N VAL A 39 -3.42 -6.47 12.55
CA VAL A 39 -4.70 -6.15 11.89
C VAL A 39 -4.52 -6.25 10.38
N ALA A 40 -5.43 -6.93 9.69
CA ALA A 40 -5.44 -6.97 8.23
C ALA A 40 -5.50 -5.55 7.65
N ILE A 41 -4.67 -5.24 6.65
CA ILE A 41 -4.50 -3.90 6.10
C ILE A 41 -5.82 -3.28 5.62
N ASP A 42 -6.72 -4.09 5.06
CA ASP A 42 -8.06 -3.69 4.60
C ASP A 42 -9.07 -3.51 5.76
N LYS A 43 -8.70 -3.88 6.99
CA LYS A 43 -9.49 -3.74 8.21
C LYS A 43 -8.93 -2.68 9.16
N LEU A 44 -7.83 -2.04 8.81
CA LEU A 44 -7.28 -0.95 9.60
C LEU A 44 -8.33 0.17 9.77
N ASN A 45 -8.36 0.75 10.96
CA ASN A 45 -9.25 1.85 11.30
C ASN A 45 -8.41 3.02 11.82
N ILE A 46 -8.46 4.15 11.14
CA ILE A 46 -7.64 5.34 11.44
C ILE A 46 -7.93 5.95 12.83
N ASN A 47 -9.11 5.66 13.39
CA ASN A 47 -9.50 6.16 14.71
C ASN A 47 -9.16 5.20 15.86
N LYS A 48 -8.71 3.97 15.53
CA LYS A 48 -8.45 2.92 16.53
C LYS A 48 -7.01 2.43 16.52
N HIS A 49 -6.35 2.46 15.35
CA HIS A 49 -5.05 1.83 15.18
C HIS A 49 -3.96 2.87 14.95
N THR A 50 -2.82 2.62 15.53
CA THR A 50 -1.59 3.41 15.36
C THR A 50 -0.42 2.50 14.99
N LEU A 51 0.58 3.05 14.33
CA LEU A 51 1.80 2.34 13.96
C LEU A 51 3.00 2.96 14.65
N ARG A 52 3.56 2.27 15.64
CA ARG A 52 4.72 2.75 16.42
C ARG A 52 4.48 4.15 17.00
N GLY A 53 3.30 4.37 17.55
CA GLY A 53 2.85 5.65 18.08
C GLY A 53 2.39 6.67 17.02
N ALA A 54 2.60 6.41 15.74
CA ALA A 54 2.18 7.30 14.68
C ALA A 54 0.72 7.08 14.30
N ARG A 55 -0.01 8.19 14.10
CA ARG A 55 -1.40 8.16 13.63
C ARG A 55 -1.45 7.79 12.15
N ILE A 56 -2.37 6.90 11.80
CA ILE A 56 -2.70 6.59 10.42
C ILE A 56 -3.59 7.73 9.88
N VAL A 57 -3.16 8.35 8.79
CA VAL A 57 -3.92 9.42 8.10
C VAL A 57 -4.99 8.82 7.20
N ALA A 58 -4.62 7.80 6.45
CA ALA A 58 -5.53 7.11 5.54
C ALA A 58 -5.03 5.70 5.20
N ILE A 59 -5.94 4.85 4.75
CA ILE A 59 -5.65 3.60 4.06
C ILE A 59 -6.01 3.81 2.60
N THR A 60 -5.00 3.83 1.73
CA THR A 60 -5.23 3.99 0.30
C THR A 60 -5.62 2.67 -0.33
N ARG A 61 -6.44 2.75 -1.39
CA ARG A 61 -6.91 1.61 -2.19
C ARG A 61 -6.62 1.89 -3.64
N THR A 62 -6.00 0.95 -4.32
CA THR A 62 -5.61 1.11 -5.72
C THR A 62 -5.63 -0.22 -6.46
N ILE A 63 -5.61 -0.15 -7.76
CA ILE A 63 -5.36 -1.26 -8.67
C ILE A 63 -4.12 -0.87 -9.46
N THR A 64 -3.16 -1.78 -9.59
CA THR A 64 -1.97 -1.56 -10.41
C THR A 64 -2.18 -2.12 -11.83
N GLU A 65 -1.46 -1.56 -12.80
CA GLU A 65 -1.34 -2.12 -14.14
C GLU A 65 -0.27 -3.23 -14.23
N ASP A 66 0.49 -3.44 -13.15
CA ASP A 66 1.48 -4.51 -13.09
C ASP A 66 0.79 -5.87 -13.27
N GLU A 67 1.36 -6.71 -14.10
CA GLU A 67 0.85 -8.07 -14.34
C GLU A 67 1.18 -9.05 -13.20
N CYS A 68 2.02 -8.64 -12.26
CA CYS A 68 2.51 -9.51 -11.20
C CYS A 68 2.71 -8.79 -9.86
N LEU A 69 2.65 -9.59 -8.80
CA LEU A 69 3.14 -9.25 -7.47
C LEU A 69 4.43 -10.02 -7.18
N ILE A 70 5.14 -9.59 -6.15
CA ILE A 70 6.28 -10.34 -5.60
C ILE A 70 5.80 -11.12 -4.38
N ARG A 71 6.01 -12.42 -4.40
CA ARG A 71 5.73 -13.34 -3.30
C ARG A 71 7.01 -13.65 -2.54
N PHE A 72 6.91 -13.55 -1.24
CA PHE A 72 7.92 -13.97 -0.27
C PHE A 72 7.40 -15.20 0.46
N GLU A 73 8.07 -16.32 0.32
CA GLU A 73 7.77 -17.52 1.10
C GLU A 73 8.25 -17.34 2.56
N PRO A 74 7.67 -18.06 3.53
CA PRO A 74 8.12 -18.00 4.91
C PRO A 74 9.63 -18.27 5.03
N ASN A 75 10.31 -17.54 5.89
CA ASN A 75 11.76 -17.63 6.10
C ASN A 75 12.62 -17.30 4.87
N SER A 76 12.08 -16.62 3.87
CA SER A 76 12.80 -16.36 2.60
C SER A 76 13.97 -15.39 2.75
N LEU A 77 13.92 -14.46 3.70
CA LEU A 77 15.01 -13.50 3.94
C LEU A 77 15.88 -13.90 5.14
N TYR A 78 15.23 -14.25 6.24
CA TYR A 78 15.84 -14.71 7.49
C TYR A 78 14.89 -15.68 8.18
N VAL A 79 15.36 -16.34 9.24
CA VAL A 79 14.49 -17.16 10.12
C VAL A 79 13.31 -16.30 10.60
N ASN A 80 12.10 -16.78 10.34
CA ASN A 80 10.84 -16.09 10.68
C ASN A 80 10.64 -14.73 9.98
N VAL A 81 11.29 -14.51 8.83
CA VAL A 81 11.14 -13.27 8.01
C VAL A 81 10.99 -13.64 6.52
N PRO A 82 9.79 -13.47 5.95
CA PRO A 82 8.52 -13.27 6.64
C PRO A 82 8.12 -14.49 7.48
N SER A 83 7.27 -14.26 8.47
CA SER A 83 6.72 -15.33 9.31
C SER A 83 5.74 -16.22 8.57
N ILE A 84 4.97 -15.64 7.64
CA ILE A 84 4.06 -16.33 6.73
C ILE A 84 4.25 -15.80 5.30
N ARG A 85 3.74 -16.53 4.31
CA ARG A 85 3.75 -16.10 2.91
C ARG A 85 3.17 -14.69 2.79
N THR A 86 3.90 -13.81 2.13
CA THR A 86 3.56 -12.38 1.98
C THR A 86 3.71 -11.96 0.53
N GLU A 87 2.75 -11.20 0.02
CA GLU A 87 2.77 -10.67 -1.33
C GLU A 87 2.72 -9.14 -1.30
N MET A 88 3.36 -8.51 -2.27
CA MET A 88 3.36 -7.07 -2.44
C MET A 88 3.64 -6.68 -3.89
N THR A 89 3.43 -5.42 -4.22
CA THR A 89 3.77 -4.88 -5.54
C THR A 89 5.29 -4.86 -5.77
N CYS A 90 5.70 -4.84 -7.04
CA CYS A 90 7.09 -4.91 -7.45
C CYS A 90 7.98 -3.81 -6.88
N GLU A 91 7.46 -2.59 -6.81
CA GLU A 91 8.20 -1.41 -6.37
C GLU A 91 8.22 -1.21 -4.85
N HIS A 92 7.51 -2.04 -4.08
CA HIS A 92 7.51 -1.93 -2.63
C HIS A 92 8.90 -2.18 -2.05
N GLN A 93 9.36 -1.29 -1.16
CA GLN A 93 10.66 -1.43 -0.54
C GLN A 93 10.57 -2.18 0.79
N ILE A 94 11.47 -3.14 0.93
CA ILE A 94 11.64 -3.98 2.12
C ILE A 94 13.05 -3.78 2.66
N PHE A 95 13.19 -3.72 3.99
CA PHE A 95 14.49 -3.65 4.63
C PHE A 95 15.22 -5.01 4.52
N TYR A 96 16.37 -4.98 3.87
CA TYR A 96 17.22 -6.15 3.68
C TYR A 96 18.70 -5.76 3.71
N GLN A 97 19.49 -6.46 4.51
CA GLN A 97 20.95 -6.23 4.63
C GLN A 97 21.32 -4.75 4.85
N GLY A 98 20.66 -4.09 5.80
CA GLY A 98 20.99 -2.72 6.21
C GLY A 98 20.39 -1.61 5.37
N ARG A 99 19.61 -1.91 4.32
CA ARG A 99 19.00 -0.89 3.44
C ARG A 99 17.60 -1.27 2.98
N MET A 100 16.86 -0.29 2.47
CA MET A 100 15.59 -0.52 1.77
C MET A 100 15.87 -0.98 0.35
N VAL A 101 15.22 -2.06 -0.08
CA VAL A 101 15.41 -2.69 -1.40
C VAL A 101 14.05 -2.98 -2.01
N HIS A 102 13.85 -2.65 -3.27
CA HIS A 102 12.62 -2.97 -3.99
C HIS A 102 12.39 -4.50 -4.04
N ALA A 103 11.15 -4.91 -3.85
CA ALA A 103 10.77 -6.32 -3.84
C ALA A 103 11.18 -7.05 -5.14
N VAL A 104 11.03 -6.39 -6.29
CA VAL A 104 11.45 -6.93 -7.61
C VAL A 104 12.95 -7.20 -7.67
N ASN A 105 13.78 -6.38 -7.03
CA ASN A 105 15.22 -6.58 -7.00
C ASN A 105 15.59 -7.78 -6.12
N LEU A 106 14.88 -8.00 -5.01
CA LEU A 106 15.05 -9.21 -4.18
C LEU A 106 14.66 -10.47 -4.94
N ALA A 107 13.55 -10.43 -5.69
CA ALA A 107 13.12 -11.54 -6.55
C ALA A 107 14.14 -11.87 -7.68
N SER A 108 14.97 -10.90 -8.07
CA SER A 108 16.00 -11.05 -9.10
C SER A 108 17.33 -11.61 -8.56
N MET A 109 17.51 -11.66 -7.24
CA MET A 109 18.73 -12.17 -6.62
C MET A 109 18.82 -13.70 -6.76
N LYS A 110 19.93 -14.20 -7.28
CA LYS A 110 20.16 -15.66 -7.47
C LYS A 110 19.95 -16.47 -6.18
N SER A 111 20.36 -15.91 -5.04
CA SER A 111 20.24 -16.57 -3.73
C SER A 111 18.81 -16.65 -3.21
N LEU A 112 17.93 -15.75 -3.65
CA LEU A 112 16.56 -15.64 -3.14
C LEU A 112 15.48 -16.16 -4.10
N LYS A 113 15.78 -16.32 -5.39
CA LYS A 113 14.80 -16.61 -6.46
C LYS A 113 13.92 -17.86 -6.26
N ARG A 114 14.31 -18.79 -5.38
CA ARG A 114 13.51 -19.96 -5.01
C ARG A 114 12.42 -19.64 -3.98
N TYR A 115 12.59 -18.55 -3.25
CA TYR A 115 11.76 -18.17 -2.10
C TYR A 115 11.13 -16.80 -2.25
N VAL A 116 11.69 -15.96 -3.15
CA VAL A 116 11.16 -14.64 -3.49
C VAL A 116 11.02 -14.60 -5.01
N TYR A 117 9.78 -14.46 -5.51
CA TYR A 117 9.52 -14.59 -6.96
C TYR A 117 8.22 -13.91 -7.38
N LYS A 118 8.09 -13.68 -8.69
CA LYS A 118 6.88 -13.10 -9.29
C LYS A 118 5.73 -14.10 -9.31
N VAL A 119 4.52 -13.62 -9.01
CA VAL A 119 3.27 -14.36 -9.15
C VAL A 119 2.27 -13.52 -9.95
N PRO A 120 1.35 -14.14 -10.72
CA PRO A 120 0.34 -13.39 -11.45
C PRO A 120 -0.51 -12.52 -10.51
N TYR A 121 -0.78 -11.29 -10.92
CA TYR A 121 -1.72 -10.41 -10.25
C TYR A 121 -3.10 -10.55 -10.89
N ASN A 122 -4.13 -10.63 -10.09
CA ASN A 122 -5.51 -10.91 -10.52
C ASN A 122 -6.39 -9.65 -10.65
N GLY A 123 -5.81 -8.46 -10.51
CA GLY A 123 -6.54 -7.19 -10.56
C GLY A 123 -7.33 -6.84 -9.29
N ALA A 124 -7.13 -7.56 -8.18
CA ALA A 124 -7.79 -7.26 -6.92
C ALA A 124 -7.29 -5.94 -6.32
N VAL A 125 -8.15 -5.26 -5.54
CA VAL A 125 -7.78 -4.02 -4.85
C VAL A 125 -6.61 -4.25 -3.90
N LEU A 126 -5.61 -3.38 -4.00
CA LEU A 126 -4.42 -3.34 -3.17
C LEU A 126 -4.48 -2.16 -2.20
N PHE A 127 -3.76 -2.27 -1.10
CA PHE A 127 -3.82 -1.33 0.02
C PHE A 127 -2.44 -0.83 0.43
N ASN A 128 -2.39 0.43 0.90
CA ASN A 128 -1.21 0.95 1.61
C ASN A 128 -1.63 1.88 2.75
N VAL A 129 -0.71 2.12 3.66
CA VAL A 129 -0.90 2.99 4.83
C VAL A 129 -0.22 4.32 4.59
N LEU A 130 -0.97 5.42 4.76
CA LEU A 130 -0.46 6.77 4.75
C LEU A 130 -0.34 7.28 6.19
N LEU A 131 0.86 7.69 6.57
CA LEU A 131 1.16 8.38 7.83
C LEU A 131 1.39 9.88 7.57
N ASP A 132 1.40 10.70 8.62
CA ASP A 132 1.75 12.12 8.51
C ASP A 132 3.18 12.31 7.98
N VAL A 133 4.10 11.48 8.44
CA VAL A 133 5.50 11.45 8.01
C VAL A 133 5.81 10.08 7.44
N HIS A 134 6.58 10.03 6.34
CA HIS A 134 7.02 8.77 5.75
C HIS A 134 7.72 7.91 6.80
N GLY A 135 7.30 6.66 6.89
CA GLY A 135 7.77 5.74 7.92
C GLY A 135 7.91 4.31 7.43
N LYS A 136 8.06 3.45 8.40
CA LYS A 136 8.15 1.99 8.19
C LYS A 136 7.06 1.32 9.01
N MET A 137 6.54 0.23 8.46
CA MET A 137 5.58 -0.65 9.12
C MET A 137 6.09 -2.09 9.10
N MET A 138 5.59 -2.91 9.98
CA MET A 138 5.94 -4.33 10.02
C MET A 138 4.79 -5.17 9.45
N ILE A 139 5.13 -5.99 8.48
CA ILE A 139 4.23 -6.90 7.76
C ILE A 139 4.81 -8.31 7.89
N ASN A 140 4.19 -9.16 8.69
CA ASN A 140 4.69 -10.54 8.88
C ASN A 140 6.20 -10.60 9.18
N ASN A 141 6.68 -9.75 10.08
CA ASN A 141 8.10 -9.55 10.42
C ASN A 141 8.98 -8.94 9.32
N LEU A 142 8.45 -8.64 8.14
CA LEU A 142 9.12 -7.78 7.15
C LEU A 142 8.99 -6.31 7.58
N ILE A 143 10.07 -5.56 7.46
CA ILE A 143 10.04 -4.09 7.59
C ILE A 143 9.80 -3.52 6.20
N ALA A 144 8.63 -2.94 5.99
CA ALA A 144 8.20 -2.31 4.74
C ALA A 144 8.04 -0.79 4.91
N GLU A 145 8.16 -0.05 3.81
CA GLU A 145 7.84 1.38 3.83
C GLU A 145 6.33 1.62 3.87
N THR A 146 5.90 2.74 4.45
CA THR A 146 4.56 3.28 4.29
C THR A 146 4.48 4.14 3.03
N LEU A 147 3.28 4.53 2.60
CA LEU A 147 3.12 5.38 1.43
C LEU A 147 3.84 6.72 1.65
N HIS A 148 4.72 7.10 0.71
CA HIS A 148 5.48 8.35 0.83
C HIS A 148 4.53 9.54 0.69
N PRO A 149 4.57 10.55 1.59
CA PRO A 149 3.65 11.71 1.58
C PRO A 149 3.68 12.52 0.27
N ASN A 150 4.80 12.50 -0.44
CA ASN A 150 4.95 13.16 -1.74
C ASN A 150 4.50 12.30 -2.93
N ASN A 151 4.11 11.03 -2.70
CA ASN A 151 3.50 10.20 -3.71
C ASN A 151 2.19 10.84 -4.18
N GLY A 152 1.88 10.72 -5.47
CA GLY A 152 0.68 11.30 -6.04
C GLY A 152 -0.60 10.83 -5.35
N MET A 153 -0.72 9.52 -5.05
CA MET A 153 -1.87 8.99 -4.30
C MET A 153 -1.99 9.60 -2.91
N ALA A 154 -0.85 9.82 -2.21
CA ALA A 154 -0.86 10.48 -0.91
C ALA A 154 -1.35 11.93 -1.01
N LYS A 155 -0.89 12.67 -2.03
CA LYS A 155 -1.31 14.06 -2.28
C LYS A 155 -2.80 14.14 -2.61
N LEU A 156 -3.28 13.28 -3.50
CA LEU A 156 -4.69 13.20 -3.85
C LEU A 156 -5.54 12.82 -2.63
N THR A 157 -5.15 11.79 -1.90
CA THR A 157 -5.86 11.36 -0.68
C THR A 157 -5.97 12.51 0.33
N ARG A 158 -4.89 13.25 0.56
CA ARG A 158 -4.90 14.42 1.48
C ARG A 158 -5.80 15.54 0.96
N ALA A 159 -5.77 15.83 -0.35
CA ALA A 159 -6.63 16.83 -0.95
C ALA A 159 -8.12 16.48 -0.76
N LEU A 160 -8.47 15.23 -1.00
CA LEU A 160 -9.85 14.74 -0.83
C LEU A 160 -10.31 14.71 0.63
N LEU A 161 -9.42 14.40 1.57
CA LEU A 161 -9.74 14.47 3.00
C LEU A 161 -9.95 15.92 3.48
N ALA A 162 -9.37 16.91 2.80
CA ALA A 162 -9.54 18.33 3.12
C ALA A 162 -10.88 18.89 2.61
N ILE A 163 -11.54 18.24 1.65
CA ILE A 163 -12.82 18.66 1.08
C ILE A 163 -13.95 18.06 1.92
N THR A 164 -14.86 18.93 2.40
CA THR A 164 -16.03 18.52 3.21
C THR A 164 -17.26 18.24 2.36
N ASP A 165 -17.35 18.82 1.18
CA ASP A 165 -18.44 18.63 0.22
C ASP A 165 -18.22 17.37 -0.62
N ASP A 166 -19.24 16.51 -0.71
CA ASP A 166 -19.12 15.23 -1.41
C ASP A 166 -19.11 15.39 -2.94
N ASP A 167 -19.83 16.39 -3.48
CA ASP A 167 -19.85 16.65 -4.93
C ASP A 167 -18.51 17.24 -5.38
N GLU A 168 -17.96 18.21 -4.64
CA GLU A 168 -16.62 18.76 -4.89
C GLU A 168 -15.53 17.67 -4.80
N ARG A 169 -15.67 16.75 -3.85
CA ARG A 169 -14.78 15.61 -3.69
C ARG A 169 -14.84 14.66 -4.89
N LEU A 170 -16.05 14.41 -5.39
CA LEU A 170 -16.27 13.59 -6.58
C LEU A 170 -15.70 14.25 -7.83
N ASP A 171 -15.94 15.55 -7.99
CA ASP A 171 -15.41 16.32 -9.13
C ASP A 171 -13.88 16.34 -9.16
N LEU A 172 -13.23 16.52 -8.01
CA LEU A 172 -11.77 16.45 -7.92
C LEU A 172 -11.26 15.05 -8.32
N ALA A 173 -11.91 14.00 -7.85
CA ALA A 173 -11.55 12.63 -8.18
C ALA A 173 -11.72 12.33 -9.67
N CYS A 174 -12.82 12.78 -10.27
CA CYS A 174 -13.10 12.63 -11.70
C CYS A 174 -12.11 13.40 -12.57
N ASN A 175 -11.83 14.66 -12.23
CA ASN A 175 -10.88 15.49 -12.97
C ASN A 175 -9.47 14.93 -12.92
N TYR A 176 -9.07 14.34 -11.78
CA TYR A 176 -7.77 13.69 -11.67
C TYR A 176 -7.66 12.45 -12.56
N ASN A 177 -8.73 11.68 -12.67
CA ASN A 177 -8.80 10.51 -13.55
C ASN A 177 -8.82 10.92 -15.04
N MET A 178 -9.47 12.05 -15.38
CA MET A 178 -9.55 12.54 -16.76
C MET A 178 -8.24 13.17 -17.25
N GLY A 179 -7.56 13.95 -16.42
CA GLY A 179 -6.25 14.51 -16.71
C GLY A 179 -5.15 13.47 -16.94
N ALA A 180 -5.32 12.25 -16.41
CA ALA A 180 -4.44 11.12 -16.69
C ALA A 180 -4.71 10.45 -18.05
N LYS A 181 -5.85 10.74 -18.70
CA LYS A 181 -6.19 10.18 -20.02
C LYS A 181 -5.77 11.08 -21.19
N GLU A 182 -5.46 12.35 -20.93
CA GLU A 182 -5.11 13.34 -21.95
C GLU A 182 -3.58 13.60 -22.06
N LEU A 183 -2.74 12.89 -21.31
CA LEU A 183 -1.29 12.91 -21.37
C LEU A 183 -0.71 11.58 -21.86
#